data_6c4f9d700e10a0ef4dcf55a6f6bb25cc
#
_entry.id   6c4f9d700e10a0ef4dcf55a6f6bb25cc
#
_cell.length_a   1.000
_cell.length_b   1.000
_cell.length_c   1.000
_cell.angle_alpha   90.00
_cell.angle_beta   90.00
_cell.angle_gamma   90.00
#
_symmetry.space_group_name_H-M   'P 1'
#
loop_
_entity.id
_entity.type
_entity.pdbx_description
1 polymer ?
#
loop_
_entity_poly.entity_id
_entity_poly.type
_entity_poly.pdbx_seq_one_letter_code
_entity_poly.pdbx_strand_id
1 'polypeptide(L)'
;LLVFAMQFASCESSDSSGGKITVNKVFLEDVNSSVPDREVSFARLGQTIRIEGSGFTDLKRVYINGFETYFNVVYVSDTSFLISISRDTPTLEAGADVRNTIRLVNDNFETTFSFEIRSSAPTITEISNTLPKAGEKITVYGSGLTEVSKVTFPGNIDVTTGIVSDKEGKLFTVTVP
;
A
#
# COMPACT_ATOMS: atom_id res chain seq x y z
N LEU A 1 23.99 13.63 -67.07
CA LEU A 1 24.61 13.13 -65.82
C LEU A 1 23.59 13.31 -64.68
N LEU A 2 22.95 12.21 -64.27
CA LEU A 2 21.91 12.23 -63.22
C LEU A 2 22.60 11.87 -61.89
N VAL A 3 22.66 12.80 -60.95
CA VAL A 3 23.19 12.55 -59.59
C VAL A 3 22.06 12.13 -58.69
N PHE A 4 22.09 10.88 -58.27
CA PHE A 4 21.15 10.31 -57.32
C PHE A 4 21.66 10.56 -55.89
N ALA A 5 21.05 11.50 -55.18
CA ALA A 5 21.34 11.73 -53.79
C ALA A 5 20.62 10.68 -52.92
N MET A 6 21.35 9.69 -52.37
CA MET A 6 20.87 8.82 -51.33
C MET A 6 20.76 9.60 -50.03
N GLN A 7 19.56 9.81 -49.58
CA GLN A 7 19.28 10.26 -48.20
C GLN A 7 19.38 9.05 -47.28
N PHE A 8 20.39 9.00 -46.44
CA PHE A 8 20.43 8.11 -45.30
C PHE A 8 19.47 8.65 -44.25
N ALA A 9 18.32 7.98 -44.08
CA ALA A 9 17.52 8.14 -42.90
C ALA A 9 18.33 7.60 -41.73
N SER A 10 18.90 8.51 -40.92
CA SER A 10 19.43 8.17 -39.62
C SER A 10 18.24 7.72 -38.77
N CYS A 11 18.17 6.44 -38.43
CA CYS A 11 17.39 5.99 -37.27
C CYS A 11 18.06 6.64 -36.07
N GLU A 12 17.50 7.72 -35.56
CA GLU A 12 17.73 8.11 -34.18
C GLU A 12 17.22 6.95 -33.31
N SER A 13 18.15 6.21 -32.73
CA SER A 13 17.87 5.41 -31.55
C SER A 13 17.38 6.39 -30.51
N SER A 14 16.06 6.42 -30.29
CA SER A 14 15.51 7.07 -29.13
C SER A 14 16.10 6.35 -27.92
N ASP A 15 17.14 6.94 -27.33
CA ASP A 15 17.50 6.66 -25.96
C ASP A 15 16.22 6.92 -25.17
N SER A 16 15.57 5.85 -24.72
CA SER A 16 14.44 5.92 -23.82
C SER A 16 14.97 6.27 -22.43
N SER A 17 15.46 7.51 -22.30
CA SER A 17 15.67 8.07 -20.97
C SER A 17 14.28 8.23 -20.34
N GLY A 18 14.06 7.61 -19.20
CA GLY A 18 12.77 7.56 -18.52
C GLY A 18 12.04 8.89 -18.53
N GLY A 19 10.81 8.90 -19.03
CA GLY A 19 9.96 10.06 -19.09
C GLY A 19 9.57 10.57 -17.68
N LYS A 20 8.99 11.76 -17.63
CA LYS A 20 8.43 12.29 -16.38
C LYS A 20 7.36 11.32 -15.86
N ILE A 21 7.53 10.88 -14.61
CA ILE A 21 6.59 9.98 -13.96
C ILE A 21 5.31 10.74 -13.61
N THR A 22 4.16 10.23 -14.04
CA THR A 22 2.84 10.69 -13.59
C THR A 22 2.03 9.51 -13.04
N VAL A 23 1.22 9.76 -12.04
CA VAL A 23 0.29 8.77 -11.46
C VAL A 23 -1.12 9.30 -11.62
N ASN A 24 -2.00 8.50 -12.21
CA ASN A 24 -3.39 8.86 -12.47
C ASN A 24 -4.35 8.13 -11.53
N LYS A 25 -4.16 6.81 -11.36
CA LYS A 25 -5.07 5.94 -10.63
C LYS A 25 -4.31 4.81 -9.93
N VAL A 26 -4.91 4.32 -8.85
CA VAL A 26 -4.46 3.12 -8.14
C VAL A 26 -5.64 2.16 -8.01
N PHE A 27 -5.41 0.90 -8.38
CA PHE A 27 -6.40 -0.16 -8.30
C PHE A 27 -5.93 -1.23 -7.32
N LEU A 28 -6.87 -1.85 -6.64
CA LEU A 28 -6.59 -3.02 -5.83
C LEU A 28 -6.66 -4.28 -6.71
N GLU A 29 -5.55 -5.02 -6.78
CA GLU A 29 -5.51 -6.32 -7.44
C GLU A 29 -5.90 -7.41 -6.44
N ASP A 30 -7.13 -7.90 -6.59
CA ASP A 30 -7.69 -8.98 -5.77
C ASP A 30 -8.34 -10.01 -6.70
N VAL A 31 -7.68 -11.16 -6.88
CA VAL A 31 -8.14 -12.25 -7.75
C VAL A 31 -9.48 -12.85 -7.32
N ASN A 32 -9.89 -12.63 -6.07
CA ASN A 32 -11.16 -13.10 -5.53
C ASN A 32 -12.26 -12.04 -5.59
N SER A 33 -11.95 -10.84 -6.07
CA SER A 33 -12.94 -9.77 -6.17
C SER A 33 -13.90 -10.00 -7.33
N SER A 34 -15.19 -9.87 -7.07
CA SER A 34 -16.21 -9.86 -8.14
C SER A 34 -16.26 -8.52 -8.90
N VAL A 35 -15.53 -7.51 -8.43
CA VAL A 35 -15.45 -6.18 -9.04
C VAL A 35 -14.04 -6.01 -9.62
N PRO A 36 -13.86 -6.14 -10.94
CA PRO A 36 -12.58 -5.86 -11.60
C PRO A 36 -12.29 -4.35 -11.52
N ASP A 37 -11.00 -4.00 -11.62
CA ASP A 37 -10.53 -2.61 -11.70
C ASP A 37 -11.12 -1.69 -10.60
N ARG A 38 -11.10 -2.17 -9.36
CA ARG A 38 -11.56 -1.38 -8.21
C ARG A 38 -10.53 -0.32 -7.87
N GLU A 39 -10.82 0.92 -8.28
CA GLU A 39 -10.03 2.09 -7.88
C GLU A 39 -10.12 2.31 -6.37
N VAL A 40 -8.97 2.55 -5.74
CA VAL A 40 -8.86 2.68 -4.28
C VAL A 40 -8.01 3.88 -3.90
N SER A 41 -8.31 4.47 -2.74
CA SER A 41 -7.52 5.54 -2.12
C SER A 41 -6.64 5.04 -0.97
N PHE A 42 -6.75 3.77 -0.61
CA PHE A 42 -5.92 3.11 0.40
C PHE A 42 -5.70 1.65 0.06
N ALA A 43 -4.63 1.08 0.61
CA ALA A 43 -4.42 -0.36 0.64
C ALA A 43 -3.81 -0.79 1.98
N ARG A 44 -3.86 -2.10 2.25
CA ARG A 44 -3.33 -2.70 3.48
C ARG A 44 -2.02 -3.41 3.22
N LEU A 45 -1.24 -3.59 4.27
CA LEU A 45 -0.04 -4.42 4.23
C LEU A 45 -0.36 -5.81 3.68
N GLY A 46 0.47 -6.29 2.75
CA GLY A 46 0.32 -7.58 2.07
C GLY A 46 -0.63 -7.57 0.86
N GLN A 47 -1.32 -6.47 0.56
CA GLN A 47 -2.13 -6.35 -0.65
C GLN A 47 -1.28 -5.96 -1.85
N THR A 48 -1.72 -6.38 -3.04
CA THR A 48 -1.14 -5.97 -4.32
C THR A 48 -1.99 -4.85 -4.91
N ILE A 49 -1.33 -3.82 -5.42
CA ILE A 49 -1.95 -2.70 -6.12
C ILE A 49 -1.37 -2.59 -7.54
N ARG A 50 -2.18 -2.09 -8.45
CA ARG A 50 -1.79 -1.66 -9.78
C ARG A 50 -1.82 -0.14 -9.83
N ILE A 51 -0.70 0.45 -10.19
CA ILE A 51 -0.56 1.89 -10.35
C ILE A 51 -0.59 2.20 -11.84
N GLU A 52 -1.49 3.09 -12.26
CA GLU A 52 -1.63 3.55 -13.64
C GLU A 52 -1.20 5.01 -13.77
N GLY A 53 -0.53 5.30 -14.89
CA GLY A 53 0.01 6.63 -15.16
C GLY A 53 0.85 6.65 -16.43
N SER A 54 2.05 7.21 -16.37
CA SER A 54 3.02 7.18 -17.47
C SER A 54 4.45 7.34 -16.95
N GLY A 55 5.43 6.97 -17.78
CA GLY A 55 6.86 7.12 -17.48
C GLY A 55 7.42 6.05 -16.56
N PHE A 56 6.81 4.86 -16.52
CA PHE A 56 7.25 3.77 -15.63
C PHE A 56 8.28 2.84 -16.25
N THR A 57 8.56 2.92 -17.55
CA THR A 57 9.47 1.98 -18.27
C THR A 57 10.83 1.84 -17.58
N ASP A 58 11.39 2.95 -17.08
CA ASP A 58 12.71 2.97 -16.42
C ASP A 58 12.58 3.13 -14.90
N LEU A 59 11.49 2.63 -14.31
CA LEU A 59 11.29 2.66 -12.87
C LEU A 59 12.40 1.88 -12.15
N LYS A 60 13.12 2.53 -11.25
CA LYS A 60 14.26 1.95 -10.51
C LYS A 60 13.90 1.60 -9.07
N ARG A 61 13.17 2.48 -8.39
CA ARG A 61 12.84 2.29 -6.98
C ARG A 61 11.42 2.78 -6.69
N VAL A 62 10.80 2.08 -5.77
CA VAL A 62 9.50 2.45 -5.20
C VAL A 62 9.65 2.47 -3.69
N TYR A 63 9.19 3.55 -3.07
CA TYR A 63 9.14 3.68 -1.62
C TYR A 63 7.69 3.84 -1.18
N ILE A 64 7.27 3.05 -0.23
CA ILE A 64 5.94 3.11 0.39
C ILE A 64 6.14 3.49 1.86
N ASN A 65 5.58 4.61 2.31
CA ASN A 65 5.84 5.18 3.64
C ASN A 65 7.34 5.32 3.97
N GLY A 66 8.16 5.66 2.95
CA GLY A 66 9.61 5.75 3.08
C GLY A 66 10.36 4.41 3.06
N PHE A 67 9.65 3.28 3.08
CA PHE A 67 10.23 1.94 3.01
C PHE A 67 10.44 1.52 1.56
N GLU A 68 11.68 1.17 1.18
CA GLU A 68 11.99 0.69 -0.17
C GLU A 68 11.32 -0.67 -0.41
N THR A 69 10.42 -0.70 -1.40
CA THR A 69 9.57 -1.86 -1.67
C THR A 69 9.98 -2.50 -2.99
N TYR A 70 10.24 -3.80 -2.95
CA TYR A 70 10.54 -4.57 -4.16
C TYR A 70 9.34 -4.63 -5.11
N PHE A 71 9.60 -4.52 -6.38
CA PHE A 71 8.65 -4.77 -7.46
C PHE A 71 9.32 -5.60 -8.57
N ASN A 72 8.53 -6.39 -9.29
CA ASN A 72 9.04 -7.20 -10.39
C ASN A 72 8.94 -6.42 -11.70
N VAL A 73 10.08 -6.13 -12.33
CA VAL A 73 10.17 -5.39 -13.59
C VAL A 73 9.38 -6.04 -14.74
N VAL A 74 9.11 -7.34 -14.68
CA VAL A 74 8.29 -8.05 -15.68
C VAL A 74 6.84 -7.54 -15.70
N TYR A 75 6.36 -7.00 -14.58
CA TYR A 75 5.01 -6.42 -14.44
C TYR A 75 5.00 -4.90 -14.58
N VAL A 76 6.05 -4.33 -15.21
CA VAL A 76 6.14 -2.89 -15.49
C VAL A 76 5.96 -2.65 -16.97
N SER A 77 4.99 -1.82 -17.32
CA SER A 77 4.82 -1.20 -18.64
C SER A 77 5.02 0.31 -18.50
N ASP A 78 5.02 1.05 -19.60
CA ASP A 78 5.11 2.52 -19.50
C ASP A 78 3.92 3.15 -18.79
N THR A 79 2.75 2.51 -18.84
CA THR A 79 1.49 3.07 -18.34
C THR A 79 0.97 2.43 -17.08
N SER A 80 1.54 1.30 -16.63
CA SER A 80 1.10 0.62 -15.41
C SER A 80 2.17 -0.32 -14.86
N PHE A 81 2.10 -0.56 -13.56
CA PHE A 81 2.87 -1.62 -12.90
C PHE A 81 2.15 -2.18 -11.68
N LEU A 82 2.53 -3.41 -11.31
CA LEU A 82 2.04 -4.10 -10.12
C LEU A 82 3.08 -4.05 -9.02
N ILE A 83 2.62 -3.80 -7.79
CA ILE A 83 3.46 -3.84 -6.60
C ILE A 83 2.68 -4.38 -5.41
N SER A 84 3.32 -5.27 -4.63
CA SER A 84 2.77 -5.75 -3.37
C SER A 84 3.32 -4.91 -2.22
N ILE A 85 2.43 -4.41 -1.37
CA ILE A 85 2.82 -3.65 -0.18
C ILE A 85 3.42 -4.64 0.83
N SER A 86 4.71 -4.45 1.16
CA SER A 86 5.39 -5.32 2.11
C SER A 86 4.68 -5.29 3.47
N ARG A 87 4.68 -6.42 4.16
CA ARG A 87 4.20 -6.49 5.56
C ARG A 87 5.13 -5.77 6.54
N ASP A 88 6.38 -5.51 6.13
CA ASP A 88 7.37 -4.77 6.90
C ASP A 88 7.30 -3.25 6.67
N THR A 89 6.42 -2.79 5.77
CA THR A 89 6.21 -1.36 5.54
C THR A 89 5.67 -0.70 6.82
N PRO A 90 6.36 0.32 7.36
CA PRO A 90 5.89 1.02 8.55
C PRO A 90 4.57 1.74 8.26
N THR A 91 3.64 1.71 9.20
CA THR A 91 2.36 2.43 9.14
C THR A 91 2.38 3.64 10.07
N LEU A 92 1.98 3.49 11.32
CA LEU A 92 1.99 4.58 12.32
C LEU A 92 3.41 5.02 12.70
N GLU A 93 4.38 4.12 12.62
CA GLU A 93 5.79 4.39 12.92
C GLU A 93 6.51 5.16 11.79
N ALA A 94 5.91 5.25 10.62
CA ALA A 94 6.46 6.04 9.51
C ALA A 94 6.60 7.50 9.89
N GLY A 95 7.71 8.13 9.47
CA GLY A 95 7.90 9.57 9.66
C GLY A 95 6.75 10.38 9.06
N ALA A 96 6.39 11.48 9.69
CA ALA A 96 5.23 12.27 9.28
C ALA A 96 5.34 12.82 7.85
N ASP A 97 6.55 13.01 7.36
CA ASP A 97 6.89 13.51 6.02
C ASP A 97 6.71 12.48 4.91
N VAL A 98 6.77 11.18 5.25
CA VAL A 98 6.65 10.06 4.29
C VAL A 98 5.40 9.21 4.53
N ARG A 99 4.71 9.39 5.66
CA ARG A 99 3.51 8.61 5.97
C ARG A 99 2.40 8.86 4.96
N ASN A 100 1.73 7.78 4.53
CA ASN A 100 0.69 7.81 3.51
C ASN A 100 1.16 8.40 2.18
N THR A 101 2.40 8.06 1.79
CA THR A 101 2.95 8.42 0.50
C THR A 101 3.52 7.21 -0.24
N ILE A 102 3.46 7.26 -1.56
CA ILE A 102 4.22 6.39 -2.45
C ILE A 102 5.14 7.29 -3.28
N ARG A 103 6.45 7.01 -3.26
CA ARG A 103 7.45 7.71 -4.05
C ARG A 103 8.02 6.77 -5.11
N LEU A 104 7.99 7.21 -6.35
CA LEU A 104 8.47 6.52 -7.54
C LEU A 104 9.71 7.22 -8.05
N VAL A 105 10.75 6.47 -8.38
CA VAL A 105 12.05 7.03 -8.84
C VAL A 105 12.49 6.30 -10.08
N ASN A 106 12.81 7.04 -11.13
CA ASN A 106 13.57 6.58 -12.30
C ASN A 106 14.92 7.32 -12.39
N ASP A 107 15.67 7.16 -13.49
CA ASP A 107 17.00 7.75 -13.61
C ASP A 107 17.00 9.29 -13.60
N ASN A 108 15.92 9.93 -14.05
CA ASN A 108 15.88 11.39 -14.26
C ASN A 108 14.86 12.11 -13.40
N PHE A 109 13.84 11.40 -12.89
CA PHE A 109 12.71 12.00 -12.21
C PHE A 109 12.31 11.21 -10.97
N GLU A 110 11.72 11.91 -10.03
CA GLU A 110 10.98 11.30 -8.94
C GLU A 110 9.61 11.96 -8.81
N THR A 111 8.65 11.17 -8.37
CA THR A 111 7.28 11.62 -8.10
C THR A 111 6.80 11.00 -6.81
N THR A 112 6.23 11.84 -5.95
CA THR A 112 5.58 11.39 -4.70
C THR A 112 4.10 11.75 -4.77
N PHE A 113 3.23 10.81 -4.43
CA PHE A 113 1.80 11.05 -4.33
C PHE A 113 1.23 10.50 -3.02
N SER A 114 0.13 11.08 -2.58
CA SER A 114 -0.54 10.67 -1.35
C SER A 114 -1.36 9.39 -1.60
N PHE A 115 -1.13 8.38 -0.77
CA PHE A 115 -1.89 7.13 -0.80
C PHE A 115 -1.87 6.50 0.59
N GLU A 116 -3.04 6.27 1.17
CA GLU A 116 -3.13 5.79 2.54
C GLU A 116 -2.70 4.32 2.67
N ILE A 117 -1.77 4.05 3.58
CA ILE A 117 -1.30 2.70 3.89
C ILE A 117 -1.82 2.31 5.26
N ARG A 118 -2.59 1.23 5.31
CA ARG A 118 -3.18 0.70 6.54
C ARG A 118 -2.53 -0.62 6.95
N SER A 119 -2.55 -0.90 8.23
CA SER A 119 -2.16 -2.21 8.77
C SER A 119 -2.94 -3.35 8.11
N SER A 120 -2.47 -4.58 8.25
CA SER A 120 -3.17 -5.77 7.77
C SER A 120 -4.60 -5.82 8.33
N ALA A 121 -5.53 -6.46 7.61
CA ALA A 121 -6.87 -6.66 8.15
C ALA A 121 -6.79 -7.41 9.48
N PRO A 122 -7.46 -6.91 10.54
CA PRO A 122 -7.43 -7.57 11.83
C PRO A 122 -8.12 -8.92 11.77
N THR A 123 -7.54 -9.91 12.46
CA THR A 123 -8.18 -11.20 12.71
C THR A 123 -8.18 -11.47 14.21
N ILE A 124 -9.25 -12.04 14.72
CA ILE A 124 -9.36 -12.47 16.12
C ILE A 124 -9.31 -14.00 16.14
N THR A 125 -8.43 -14.54 16.97
CA THR A 125 -8.27 -15.99 17.15
C THR A 125 -8.77 -16.47 18.51
N GLU A 126 -8.68 -15.62 19.55
CA GLU A 126 -9.01 -16.01 20.93
C GLU A 126 -9.43 -14.78 21.75
N ILE A 127 -10.24 -15.01 22.78
CA ILE A 127 -10.61 -14.02 23.80
C ILE A 127 -10.34 -14.64 25.17
N SER A 128 -9.66 -13.94 26.06
CA SER A 128 -9.25 -14.43 27.39
C SER A 128 -10.41 -14.84 28.28
N ASN A 129 -11.59 -14.25 28.10
CA ASN A 129 -12.81 -14.57 28.84
C ASN A 129 -14.01 -14.37 27.92
N THR A 130 -14.80 -15.43 27.70
CA THR A 130 -15.98 -15.42 26.83
C THR A 130 -17.26 -14.97 27.54
N LEU A 131 -17.25 -14.89 28.88
CA LEU A 131 -18.38 -14.46 29.71
C LEU A 131 -17.94 -13.38 30.74
N PRO A 132 -17.35 -12.28 30.24
CA PRO A 132 -16.84 -11.25 31.13
C PRO A 132 -17.99 -10.43 31.73
N LYS A 133 -17.78 -9.91 32.95
CA LYS A 133 -18.69 -8.97 33.59
C LYS A 133 -18.34 -7.53 33.20
N ALA A 134 -19.32 -6.65 33.31
CA ALA A 134 -19.09 -5.21 33.14
C ALA A 134 -17.96 -4.72 34.08
N GLY A 135 -17.07 -3.92 33.55
CA GLY A 135 -15.88 -3.42 34.25
C GLY A 135 -14.67 -4.34 34.23
N GLU A 136 -14.79 -5.60 33.79
CA GLU A 136 -13.63 -6.49 33.63
C GLU A 136 -12.80 -6.12 32.41
N LYS A 137 -11.47 -6.30 32.54
CA LYS A 137 -10.55 -6.15 31.44
C LYS A 137 -10.36 -7.48 30.75
N ILE A 138 -10.59 -7.55 29.43
CA ILE A 138 -10.35 -8.71 28.62
C ILE A 138 -9.18 -8.49 27.68
N THR A 139 -8.51 -9.59 27.31
CA THR A 139 -7.50 -9.61 26.27
C THR A 139 -8.05 -10.34 25.05
N VAL A 140 -7.89 -9.73 23.89
CA VAL A 140 -8.27 -10.28 22.59
C VAL A 140 -6.99 -10.59 21.83
N TYR A 141 -6.85 -11.82 21.37
CA TYR A 141 -5.68 -12.29 20.64
C TYR A 141 -6.00 -12.41 19.14
N GLY A 142 -4.99 -12.17 18.31
CA GLY A 142 -5.17 -12.27 16.86
C GLY A 142 -3.96 -11.79 16.06
N SER A 143 -4.21 -11.12 14.95
CA SER A 143 -3.19 -10.47 14.13
C SER A 143 -3.74 -9.18 13.50
N GLY A 144 -2.84 -8.24 13.17
CA GLY A 144 -3.24 -6.94 12.61
C GLY A 144 -3.96 -6.05 13.61
N LEU A 145 -3.69 -6.19 14.91
CA LEU A 145 -4.38 -5.53 16.02
C LEU A 145 -3.62 -4.30 16.56
N THR A 146 -2.66 -3.74 15.80
CA THR A 146 -1.90 -2.54 16.22
C THR A 146 -2.75 -1.27 16.29
N GLU A 147 -3.77 -1.16 15.44
CA GLU A 147 -4.56 0.08 15.24
C GLU A 147 -6.02 -0.10 15.63
N VAL A 148 -6.29 -0.83 16.72
CA VAL A 148 -7.66 -1.01 17.18
C VAL A 148 -8.16 0.28 17.81
N SER A 149 -9.03 0.99 17.09
CA SER A 149 -9.62 2.27 17.54
C SER A 149 -11.02 2.12 18.13
N LYS A 150 -11.68 0.99 17.86
CA LYS A 150 -13.06 0.73 18.32
C LYS A 150 -13.33 -0.76 18.51
N VAL A 151 -14.03 -1.10 19.56
CA VAL A 151 -14.57 -2.43 19.81
C VAL A 151 -16.08 -2.31 20.04
N THR A 152 -16.86 -3.03 19.25
CA THR A 152 -18.32 -3.08 19.41
C THR A 152 -18.71 -4.35 20.16
N PHE A 153 -19.30 -4.19 21.32
CA PHE A 153 -19.85 -5.27 22.14
C PHE A 153 -21.30 -5.62 21.77
N PRO A 154 -21.81 -6.78 22.19
CA PRO A 154 -23.22 -7.13 22.02
C PRO A 154 -24.15 -6.01 22.49
N GLY A 155 -25.23 -5.78 21.76
CA GLY A 155 -26.12 -4.65 22.00
C GLY A 155 -25.70 -3.35 21.31
N ASN A 156 -24.74 -3.41 20.39
CA ASN A 156 -24.19 -2.24 19.67
C ASN A 156 -23.53 -1.21 20.59
N ILE A 157 -22.89 -1.66 21.68
CA ILE A 157 -22.17 -0.78 22.60
C ILE A 157 -20.75 -0.60 22.08
N ASP A 158 -20.43 0.61 21.65
CA ASP A 158 -19.11 0.97 21.13
C ASP A 158 -18.19 1.47 22.25
N VAL A 159 -17.02 0.85 22.36
CA VAL A 159 -15.91 1.30 23.21
C VAL A 159 -14.79 1.83 22.32
N THR A 160 -14.43 3.11 22.51
CA THR A 160 -13.41 3.82 21.73
C THR A 160 -12.25 4.33 22.61
N THR A 161 -12.31 4.07 23.92
CA THR A 161 -11.29 4.51 24.88
C THR A 161 -10.82 3.33 25.72
N GLY A 162 -9.59 3.43 26.27
CA GLY A 162 -9.03 2.37 27.11
C GLY A 162 -8.67 1.09 26.36
N ILE A 163 -8.60 1.13 25.02
CA ILE A 163 -8.08 0.05 24.17
C ILE A 163 -6.56 0.18 24.14
N VAL A 164 -5.85 -0.89 24.45
CA VAL A 164 -4.38 -0.91 24.43
C VAL A 164 -3.92 -2.10 23.61
N SER A 165 -3.38 -1.83 22.44
CA SER A 165 -2.77 -2.83 21.55
C SER A 165 -1.30 -3.05 21.90
N ASP A 166 -0.78 -4.25 21.64
CA ASP A 166 0.65 -4.51 21.67
C ASP A 166 1.33 -3.97 20.39
N LYS A 167 2.65 -3.85 20.43
CA LYS A 167 3.43 -3.31 19.29
C LYS A 167 3.46 -4.26 18.09
N GLU A 168 3.27 -5.54 18.31
CA GLU A 168 3.31 -6.58 17.28
C GLU A 168 1.93 -6.82 16.64
N GLY A 169 0.88 -6.22 17.19
CA GLY A 169 -0.50 -6.40 16.71
C GLY A 169 -1.04 -7.81 16.93
N LYS A 170 -0.52 -8.51 17.94
CA LYS A 170 -0.95 -9.87 18.28
C LYS A 170 -2.07 -9.91 19.32
N LEU A 171 -2.20 -8.85 20.08
CA LEU A 171 -3.27 -8.72 21.07
C LEU A 171 -3.64 -7.26 21.32
N PHE A 172 -4.81 -7.07 21.87
CA PHE A 172 -5.19 -5.83 22.56
C PHE A 172 -5.99 -6.14 23.82
N THR A 173 -6.02 -5.18 24.73
CA THR A 173 -6.87 -5.24 25.92
C THR A 173 -7.94 -4.17 25.86
N VAL A 174 -9.12 -4.48 26.38
CA VAL A 174 -10.25 -3.54 26.47
C VAL A 174 -11.06 -3.84 27.72
N THR A 175 -11.67 -2.82 28.30
CA THR A 175 -12.60 -2.97 29.43
C THR A 175 -14.02 -3.17 28.90
N VAL A 176 -14.70 -4.16 29.44
CA VAL A 176 -16.11 -4.48 29.11
C VAL A 176 -17.01 -3.38 29.66
N PRO A 177 -17.92 -2.81 28.86
CA PRO A 177 -18.82 -1.74 29.28
C PRO A 177 -19.89 -2.19 30.26
#